data_39f3c23f24a6ef3b9fda2fbd5f13cf5c
#
_entry.id   39f3c23f24a6ef3b9fda2fbd5f13cf5c
#
_cell.length_a   1.000
_cell.length_b   1.000
_cell.length_c   1.000
_cell.angle_alpha   90.00
_cell.angle_beta   90.00
_cell.angle_gamma   90.00
#
_symmetry.space_group_name_H-M   'P 1'
#
loop_
_entity.id
_entity.type
_entity.pdbx_description
1 polymer ?
#
loop_
_entity_poly.entity_id
_entity_poly.type
_entity_poly.pdbx_seq_one_letter_code
_entity_poly.pdbx_strand_id
1 'polypeptide(L)'
;MAAEAERLRHGSSFGTAAAAYAEHRPDYAEAAIRWALEPVRSRQPLRVLDLAAGTGKLTASLVSLGADVTAVEPDPDMLAELRRQLPAVRALPGHAEEIPLPDACVDAVLAGQAMHWFDMDRALPEIARVLTPGGVLAGLWNVDDDRVGWVAEFAEMSKRKASITLLRWREDGAKSWQERLTETGRGLFARAQATEFDHGQARTADSLLATIATHSNFLVMEETERATLLGQVRDFLHARPETSSGEFVLPMITVAARAVRS
;
A
#
# COMPACT_ATOMS: atom_id res chain seq x y z
N MET A 1 -14.05 9.60 -17.48
CA MET A 1 -15.37 9.70 -16.77
C MET A 1 -15.79 8.34 -16.16
N ALA A 2 -16.04 7.25 -16.92
CA ALA A 2 -16.44 5.96 -16.32
C ALA A 2 -15.35 5.33 -15.44
N ALA A 3 -14.11 5.25 -15.91
CA ALA A 3 -12.96 4.73 -15.15
C ALA A 3 -12.62 5.58 -13.93
N GLU A 4 -12.84 6.89 -13.99
CA GLU A 4 -12.63 7.82 -12.88
C GLU A 4 -13.73 7.66 -11.81
N ALA A 5 -14.98 7.52 -12.22
CA ALA A 5 -16.10 7.24 -11.31
C ALA A 5 -15.99 5.86 -10.65
N GLU A 6 -15.39 4.88 -11.32
CA GLU A 6 -15.11 3.56 -10.78
C GLU A 6 -13.93 3.61 -9.79
N ARG A 7 -12.87 4.35 -10.10
CA ARG A 7 -11.74 4.61 -9.22
C ARG A 7 -12.17 5.32 -7.92
N LEU A 8 -13.03 6.35 -8.02
CA LEU A 8 -13.58 7.06 -6.87
C LEU A 8 -14.49 6.17 -6.02
N ARG A 9 -15.33 5.32 -6.65
CA ARG A 9 -16.19 4.37 -5.91
C ARG A 9 -15.39 3.31 -5.16
N HIS A 10 -14.31 2.79 -5.75
CA HIS A 10 -13.43 1.85 -5.06
C HIS A 10 -12.66 2.52 -3.92
N GLY A 11 -12.20 3.77 -4.10
CA GLY A 11 -11.54 4.54 -3.05
C GLY A 11 -12.46 4.85 -1.85
N SER A 12 -13.77 5.06 -2.07
CA SER A 12 -14.74 5.37 -1.01
C SER A 12 -15.37 4.12 -0.34
N SER A 13 -15.12 2.91 -0.84
CA SER A 13 -15.70 1.68 -0.28
C SER A 13 -15.03 1.18 0.99
N PHE A 14 -13.88 1.73 1.36
CA PHE A 14 -13.05 1.25 2.47
C PHE A 14 -13.50 1.80 3.84
N GLY A 15 -14.18 2.95 3.91
CA GLY A 15 -14.52 3.63 5.16
C GLY A 15 -15.35 2.78 6.12
N THR A 16 -16.39 2.09 5.65
CA THR A 16 -17.26 1.22 6.48
C THR A 16 -16.53 0.00 7.04
N ALA A 17 -15.38 -0.37 6.50
CA ALA A 17 -14.55 -1.49 6.95
C ALA A 17 -13.23 -1.03 7.59
N ALA A 18 -13.05 0.27 7.92
CA ALA A 18 -11.79 0.86 8.35
C ALA A 18 -11.17 0.14 9.57
N ALA A 19 -11.96 -0.23 10.58
CA ALA A 19 -11.47 -0.95 11.76
C ALA A 19 -10.97 -2.36 11.41
N ALA A 20 -11.72 -3.13 10.63
CA ALA A 20 -11.30 -4.45 10.16
C ALA A 20 -10.10 -4.36 9.21
N TYR A 21 -10.06 -3.33 8.38
CA TYR A 21 -8.92 -3.02 7.53
C TYR A 21 -7.66 -2.76 8.38
N ALA A 22 -7.77 -1.95 9.41
CA ALA A 22 -6.68 -1.63 10.31
C ALA A 22 -6.14 -2.86 11.06
N GLU A 23 -7.00 -3.77 11.48
CA GLU A 23 -6.63 -4.98 12.20
C GLU A 23 -5.96 -6.02 11.29
N HIS A 24 -6.53 -6.26 10.11
CA HIS A 24 -6.19 -7.45 9.32
C HIS A 24 -5.23 -7.19 8.15
N ARG A 25 -5.06 -5.93 7.70
CA ARG A 25 -4.13 -5.65 6.59
C ARG A 25 -2.67 -5.79 7.01
N PRO A 26 -1.82 -6.32 6.11
CA PRO A 26 -0.39 -6.46 6.36
C PRO A 26 0.31 -5.11 6.57
N ASP A 27 1.29 -5.09 7.45
CA ASP A 27 2.34 -4.07 7.49
C ASP A 27 3.32 -4.25 6.32
N TYR A 28 4.37 -3.43 6.28
CA TYR A 28 5.38 -3.48 5.21
C TYR A 28 6.69 -4.04 5.74
N ALA A 29 7.45 -4.73 4.88
CA ALA A 29 8.80 -5.14 5.22
C ALA A 29 9.62 -3.92 5.68
N GLU A 30 10.15 -3.95 6.89
CA GLU A 30 10.97 -2.85 7.43
C GLU A 30 12.17 -2.55 6.51
N ALA A 31 12.77 -3.58 5.93
CA ALA A 31 13.85 -3.45 4.97
C ALA A 31 13.45 -2.64 3.73
N ALA A 32 12.18 -2.77 3.26
CA ALA A 32 11.67 -1.98 2.15
C ALA A 32 11.53 -0.50 2.51
N ILE A 33 11.02 -0.20 3.72
CA ILE A 33 10.89 1.17 4.22
C ILE A 33 12.29 1.80 4.39
N ARG A 34 13.24 1.09 5.00
CA ARG A 34 14.61 1.57 5.17
C ARG A 34 15.30 1.83 3.83
N TRP A 35 15.10 0.93 2.85
CA TRP A 35 15.60 1.13 1.50
C TRP A 35 14.97 2.37 0.85
N ALA A 36 13.65 2.55 0.98
CA ALA A 36 12.96 3.72 0.43
C ALA A 36 13.54 5.04 0.99
N LEU A 37 13.86 5.09 2.29
CA LEU A 37 14.36 6.27 2.99
C LEU A 37 15.89 6.45 2.89
N GLU A 38 16.62 5.49 2.35
CA GLU A 38 18.09 5.50 2.30
C GLU A 38 18.70 6.80 1.72
N PRO A 39 18.15 7.43 0.64
CA PRO A 39 18.72 8.67 0.10
C PRO A 39 18.68 9.85 1.09
N VAL A 40 17.78 9.83 2.06
CA VAL A 40 17.54 10.92 3.02
C VAL A 40 17.83 10.53 4.47
N ARG A 41 18.38 9.34 4.71
CA ARG A 41 18.59 8.75 6.06
C ARG A 41 19.45 9.59 7.01
N SER A 42 20.28 10.48 6.48
CA SER A 42 21.16 11.36 7.28
C SER A 42 20.46 12.63 7.78
N ARG A 43 19.24 12.89 7.33
CA ARG A 43 18.48 14.08 7.73
C ARG A 43 17.90 13.90 9.13
N GLN A 44 17.98 14.95 9.96
CA GLN A 44 17.45 14.92 11.33
C GLN A 44 16.87 16.28 11.71
N PRO A 45 15.59 16.32 12.15
CA PRO A 45 14.63 15.20 12.09
C PRO A 45 14.35 14.79 10.65
N LEU A 46 14.10 13.50 10.43
CA LEU A 46 13.65 12.99 9.13
C LEU A 46 12.14 13.21 9.01
N ARG A 47 11.73 14.20 8.22
CA ARG A 47 10.33 14.57 8.01
C ARG A 47 9.74 13.76 6.86
N VAL A 48 8.73 12.96 7.16
CA VAL A 48 8.12 12.04 6.19
C VAL A 48 6.63 12.33 6.05
N LEU A 49 6.16 12.44 4.82
CA LEU A 49 4.75 12.42 4.48
C LEU A 49 4.34 10.98 4.13
N ASP A 50 3.38 10.42 4.86
CA ASP A 50 2.63 9.24 4.43
C ASP A 50 1.40 9.71 3.65
N LEU A 51 1.39 9.48 2.33
CA LEU A 51 0.39 10.01 1.40
C LEU A 51 -0.62 8.93 1.01
N ALA A 52 -1.91 9.22 1.21
CA ALA A 52 -3.01 8.26 1.23
C ALA A 52 -2.77 7.18 2.29
N ALA A 53 -2.61 7.64 3.53
CA ALA A 53 -2.13 6.85 4.66
C ALA A 53 -3.12 5.77 5.14
N GLY A 54 -4.38 5.82 4.69
CA GLY A 54 -5.41 4.91 5.12
C GLY A 54 -5.61 4.94 6.63
N THR A 55 -5.63 3.78 7.25
CA THR A 55 -5.72 3.63 8.71
C THR A 55 -4.37 3.75 9.43
N GLY A 56 -3.27 4.12 8.73
CA GLY A 56 -1.98 4.42 9.33
C GLY A 56 -1.01 3.24 9.46
N LYS A 57 -1.16 2.15 8.70
CA LYS A 57 -0.23 1.00 8.76
C LYS A 57 1.21 1.40 8.44
N LEU A 58 1.43 2.13 7.34
CA LEU A 58 2.76 2.63 6.99
C LEU A 58 3.20 3.73 7.95
N THR A 59 2.27 4.62 8.34
CA THR A 59 2.52 5.67 9.33
C THR A 59 3.11 5.09 10.63
N ALA A 60 2.51 4.02 11.19
CA ALA A 60 2.99 3.37 12.40
C ALA A 60 4.43 2.83 12.25
N SER A 61 4.73 2.21 11.11
CA SER A 61 6.08 1.71 10.81
C SER A 61 7.09 2.86 10.69
N LEU A 62 6.72 3.97 10.06
CA LEU A 62 7.59 5.15 9.94
C LEU A 62 7.87 5.79 11.30
N VAL A 63 6.85 5.92 12.15
CA VAL A 63 7.00 6.43 13.52
C VAL A 63 7.92 5.52 14.35
N SER A 64 7.77 4.20 14.25
CA SER A 64 8.63 3.24 14.96
C SER A 64 10.10 3.31 14.52
N LEU A 65 10.35 3.76 13.29
CA LEU A 65 11.69 4.02 12.75
C LEU A 65 12.27 5.39 13.16
N GLY A 66 11.51 6.18 13.95
CA GLY A 66 11.96 7.48 14.47
C GLY A 66 11.77 8.65 13.50
N ALA A 67 10.94 8.52 12.48
CA ALA A 67 10.60 9.62 11.58
C ALA A 67 9.58 10.58 12.22
N ASP A 68 9.69 11.86 11.87
CA ASP A 68 8.66 12.88 12.11
C ASP A 68 7.61 12.80 10.99
N VAL A 69 6.47 12.17 11.29
CA VAL A 69 5.51 11.77 10.27
C VAL A 69 4.30 12.70 10.25
N THR A 70 3.99 13.21 9.06
CA THR A 70 2.68 13.78 8.74
C THR A 70 1.94 12.79 7.83
N ALA A 71 0.67 12.51 8.12
CA ALA A 71 -0.18 11.65 7.30
C ALA A 71 -1.23 12.48 6.56
N VAL A 72 -1.50 12.15 5.30
CA VAL A 72 -2.58 12.76 4.50
C VAL A 72 -3.47 11.63 3.97
N GLU A 73 -4.78 11.73 4.24
CA GLU A 73 -5.76 10.72 3.84
C GLU A 73 -7.08 11.37 3.38
N PRO A 74 -7.60 11.02 2.19
CA PRO A 74 -8.83 11.59 1.66
C PRO A 74 -10.11 11.00 2.30
N ASP A 75 -10.11 9.73 2.72
CA ASP A 75 -11.29 9.08 3.29
C ASP A 75 -11.45 9.47 4.77
N PRO A 76 -12.60 10.09 5.15
CA PRO A 76 -12.79 10.58 6.51
C PRO A 76 -12.84 9.47 7.58
N ASP A 77 -13.35 8.28 7.25
CA ASP A 77 -13.46 7.18 8.20
C ASP A 77 -12.11 6.53 8.44
N MET A 78 -11.29 6.36 7.38
CA MET A 78 -9.91 5.92 7.50
C MET A 78 -9.06 6.93 8.28
N LEU A 79 -9.22 8.22 7.99
CA LEU A 79 -8.53 9.29 8.70
C LEU A 79 -8.91 9.34 10.18
N ALA A 80 -10.18 9.10 10.51
CA ALA A 80 -10.64 9.03 11.91
C ALA A 80 -10.00 7.83 12.63
N GLU A 81 -9.92 6.67 11.96
CA GLU A 81 -9.27 5.48 12.51
C GLU A 81 -7.76 5.69 12.72
N LEU A 82 -7.06 6.31 11.75
CA LEU A 82 -5.66 6.67 11.89
C LEU A 82 -5.43 7.57 13.11
N ARG A 83 -6.25 8.61 13.28
CA ARG A 83 -6.17 9.53 14.45
C ARG A 83 -6.43 8.83 15.77
N ARG A 84 -7.31 7.84 15.76
CA ARG A 84 -7.61 7.02 16.94
C ARG A 84 -6.42 6.15 17.34
N GLN A 85 -5.75 5.52 16.35
CA GLN A 85 -4.63 4.62 16.59
C GLN A 85 -3.31 5.36 16.88
N LEU A 86 -3.09 6.49 16.21
CA LEU A 86 -1.85 7.27 16.26
C LEU A 86 -2.12 8.74 16.63
N PRO A 87 -2.62 9.01 17.84
CA PRO A 87 -3.07 10.35 18.24
C PRO A 87 -1.95 11.40 18.27
N ALA A 88 -0.69 10.99 18.32
CA ALA A 88 0.47 11.89 18.28
C ALA A 88 0.88 12.30 16.85
N VAL A 89 0.35 11.62 15.83
CA VAL A 89 0.68 11.92 14.42
C VAL A 89 -0.19 13.05 13.91
N ARG A 90 0.43 14.00 13.22
CA ARG A 90 -0.30 15.03 12.47
C ARG A 90 -0.99 14.39 11.26
N ALA A 91 -2.32 14.20 11.34
CA ALA A 91 -3.12 13.60 10.28
C ALA A 91 -4.11 14.62 9.68
N LEU A 92 -4.01 14.83 8.37
CA LEU A 92 -4.73 15.87 7.63
C LEU A 92 -5.63 15.24 6.55
N PRO A 93 -6.81 15.81 6.28
CA PRO A 93 -7.58 15.46 5.09
C PRO A 93 -6.90 16.05 3.84
N GLY A 94 -6.87 15.29 2.75
CA GLY A 94 -6.31 15.78 1.48
C GLY A 94 -6.08 14.66 0.47
N HIS A 95 -5.71 15.04 -0.73
CA HIS A 95 -5.48 14.17 -1.88
C HIS A 95 -4.05 14.32 -2.40
N ALA A 96 -3.57 13.34 -3.14
CA ALA A 96 -2.24 13.38 -3.74
C ALA A 96 -2.08 14.49 -4.80
N GLU A 97 -3.17 14.86 -5.42
CA GLU A 97 -3.27 15.90 -6.45
C GLU A 97 -3.37 17.33 -5.89
N GLU A 98 -3.56 17.46 -4.56
CA GLU A 98 -3.63 18.74 -3.83
C GLU A 98 -3.22 18.47 -2.38
N ILE A 99 -1.91 18.48 -2.11
CA ILE A 99 -1.35 18.15 -0.81
C ILE A 99 -1.42 19.36 0.13
N PRO A 100 -2.09 19.26 1.30
CA PRO A 100 -2.31 20.38 2.22
C PRO A 100 -1.07 20.73 3.05
N LEU A 101 0.09 20.78 2.41
CA LEU A 101 1.38 21.10 3.02
C LEU A 101 2.09 22.21 2.23
N PRO A 102 2.95 23.01 2.90
CA PRO A 102 3.76 24.03 2.22
C PRO A 102 4.84 23.39 1.33
N ASP A 103 5.44 24.22 0.47
CA ASP A 103 6.56 23.82 -0.38
C ASP A 103 7.77 23.42 0.44
N ALA A 104 8.53 22.44 -0.06
CA ALA A 104 9.81 21.99 0.48
C ALA A 104 9.80 21.73 2.00
N CYS A 105 8.75 21.12 2.53
CA CYS A 105 8.56 20.92 3.97
C CYS A 105 8.84 19.49 4.45
N VAL A 106 8.95 18.51 3.54
CA VAL A 106 9.23 17.10 3.89
C VAL A 106 10.43 16.56 3.13
N ASP A 107 11.11 15.58 3.72
CA ASP A 107 12.31 14.97 3.16
C ASP A 107 12.00 13.70 2.37
N ALA A 108 10.87 13.06 2.68
CA ALA A 108 10.37 11.92 1.95
C ALA A 108 8.84 11.97 1.84
N VAL A 109 8.32 11.45 0.74
CA VAL A 109 6.89 11.12 0.54
C VAL A 109 6.82 9.63 0.27
N LEU A 110 6.12 8.90 1.12
CA LEU A 110 5.85 7.48 0.94
C LEU A 110 4.36 7.26 0.72
N ALA A 111 4.02 6.27 -0.11
CA ALA A 111 2.64 5.85 -0.34
C ALA A 111 2.56 4.32 -0.31
N GLY A 112 1.81 3.77 0.62
CA GLY A 112 1.61 2.34 0.78
C GLY A 112 0.32 1.85 0.11
N GLN A 113 0.39 0.96 -0.87
CA GLN A 113 -0.78 0.43 -1.60
C GLN A 113 -1.68 1.49 -2.23
N ALA A 114 -1.15 2.69 -2.55
CA ALA A 114 -2.00 3.82 -2.92
C ALA A 114 -1.69 4.46 -4.28
N MET A 115 -0.43 4.49 -4.72
CA MET A 115 -0.03 5.26 -5.92
C MET A 115 -0.79 4.88 -7.21
N HIS A 116 -1.35 3.68 -7.29
CA HIS A 116 -2.15 3.25 -8.43
C HIS A 116 -3.54 3.94 -8.52
N TRP A 117 -3.92 4.64 -7.45
CA TRP A 117 -5.14 5.47 -7.40
C TRP A 117 -4.89 6.91 -7.82
N PHE A 118 -3.62 7.37 -7.85
CA PHE A 118 -3.28 8.76 -8.12
C PHE A 118 -3.43 9.11 -9.61
N ASP A 119 -3.87 10.33 -9.87
CA ASP A 119 -3.65 10.99 -11.15
C ASP A 119 -2.19 11.46 -11.18
N MET A 120 -1.32 10.64 -11.75
CA MET A 120 0.13 10.86 -11.70
C MET A 120 0.56 12.16 -12.35
N ASP A 121 -0.17 12.65 -13.37
CA ASP A 121 0.15 13.92 -14.06
C ASP A 121 -0.07 15.12 -13.13
N ARG A 122 -0.98 15.02 -12.18
CA ARG A 122 -1.26 16.03 -11.15
C ARG A 122 -0.53 15.78 -9.85
N ALA A 123 -0.45 14.54 -9.43
CA ALA A 123 0.15 14.15 -8.14
C ALA A 123 1.67 14.36 -8.12
N LEU A 124 2.41 14.02 -9.20
CA LEU A 124 3.87 14.15 -9.19
C LEU A 124 4.37 15.59 -9.05
N PRO A 125 3.78 16.62 -9.69
CA PRO A 125 4.11 18.02 -9.41
C PRO A 125 3.87 18.43 -7.94
N GLU A 126 2.75 18.01 -7.34
CA GLU A 126 2.43 18.28 -5.94
C GLU A 126 3.41 17.57 -4.98
N ILE A 127 3.72 16.31 -5.24
CA ILE A 127 4.72 15.56 -4.47
C ILE A 127 6.10 16.24 -4.59
N ALA A 128 6.49 16.64 -5.80
CA ALA A 128 7.73 17.37 -5.99
C ALA A 128 7.71 18.74 -5.28
N ARG A 129 6.58 19.45 -5.24
CA ARG A 129 6.44 20.73 -4.56
C ARG A 129 6.72 20.61 -3.06
N VAL A 130 6.13 19.63 -2.39
CA VAL A 130 6.27 19.46 -0.92
C VAL A 130 7.59 18.85 -0.50
N LEU A 131 8.27 18.09 -1.37
CA LEU A 131 9.59 17.53 -1.10
C LEU A 131 10.66 18.63 -1.06
N THR A 132 11.62 18.52 -0.17
CA THR A 132 12.86 19.30 -0.22
C THR A 132 13.71 18.89 -1.43
N PRO A 133 14.64 19.75 -1.93
CA PRO A 133 15.62 19.32 -2.95
C PRO A 133 16.38 18.07 -2.51
N GLY A 134 16.52 17.10 -3.39
CA GLY A 134 17.10 15.80 -3.07
C GLY A 134 16.24 14.93 -2.15
N GLY A 135 15.00 15.30 -1.91
CA GLY A 135 14.02 14.46 -1.20
C GLY A 135 13.60 13.25 -2.02
N VAL A 136 12.96 12.26 -1.40
CA VAL A 136 12.61 11.00 -2.05
C VAL A 136 11.09 10.77 -2.10
N LEU A 137 10.60 10.33 -3.25
CA LEU A 137 9.28 9.72 -3.42
C LEU A 137 9.46 8.20 -3.42
N ALA A 138 8.62 7.46 -2.66
CA ALA A 138 8.58 6.01 -2.75
C ALA A 138 7.15 5.45 -2.67
N GLY A 139 6.89 4.42 -3.49
CA GLY A 139 5.70 3.59 -3.40
C GLY A 139 6.05 2.21 -2.87
N LEU A 140 5.19 1.66 -2.01
CA LEU A 140 5.33 0.32 -1.44
C LEU A 140 4.06 -0.49 -1.69
N TRP A 141 4.23 -1.76 -2.09
CA TRP A 141 3.12 -2.67 -2.33
C TRP A 141 3.43 -4.04 -1.77
N ASN A 142 2.51 -4.57 -0.97
CA ASN A 142 2.54 -5.96 -0.55
C ASN A 142 1.78 -6.82 -1.55
N VAL A 143 2.41 -7.89 -1.99
CA VAL A 143 1.84 -8.91 -2.86
C VAL A 143 2.09 -10.30 -2.27
N ASP A 144 1.22 -11.25 -2.56
CA ASP A 144 1.47 -12.63 -2.19
C ASP A 144 2.67 -13.17 -2.95
N ASP A 145 3.53 -13.97 -2.30
CA ASP A 145 4.66 -14.62 -2.96
C ASP A 145 4.18 -15.85 -3.72
N ASP A 146 3.75 -15.68 -4.96
CA ASP A 146 3.28 -16.74 -5.84
C ASP A 146 4.39 -17.68 -6.34
N ARG A 147 5.65 -17.42 -6.01
CA ARG A 147 6.76 -18.39 -6.18
C ARG A 147 6.59 -19.60 -5.27
N VAL A 148 5.81 -19.46 -4.18
CA VAL A 148 5.45 -20.53 -3.26
C VAL A 148 4.16 -21.21 -3.74
N GLY A 149 4.23 -22.51 -4.06
CA GLY A 149 3.16 -23.24 -4.76
C GLY A 149 1.77 -23.10 -4.14
N TRP A 150 1.64 -23.29 -2.80
CA TRP A 150 0.34 -23.16 -2.15
C TRP A 150 -0.18 -21.72 -2.13
N VAL A 151 0.71 -20.72 -2.13
CA VAL A 151 0.34 -19.31 -2.21
C VAL A 151 -0.18 -18.96 -3.60
N ALA A 152 0.45 -19.52 -4.65
CA ALA A 152 -0.03 -19.36 -6.03
C ALA A 152 -1.44 -19.93 -6.20
N GLU A 153 -1.69 -21.15 -5.72
CA GLU A 153 -3.02 -21.79 -5.76
C GLU A 153 -4.05 -20.99 -4.94
N PHE A 154 -3.68 -20.51 -3.75
CA PHE A 154 -4.49 -19.64 -2.91
C PHE A 154 -4.87 -18.33 -3.62
N ALA A 155 -3.89 -17.66 -4.25
CA ALA A 155 -4.10 -16.43 -4.99
C ALA A 155 -5.06 -16.62 -6.17
N GLU A 156 -4.93 -17.75 -6.88
CA GLU A 156 -5.82 -18.10 -7.98
C GLU A 156 -7.27 -18.35 -7.50
N MET A 157 -7.44 -19.18 -6.48
CA MET A 157 -8.76 -19.53 -5.93
C MET A 157 -9.46 -18.31 -5.33
N SER A 158 -8.75 -17.50 -4.55
CA SER A 158 -9.30 -16.31 -3.90
C SER A 158 -9.54 -15.14 -4.86
N LYS A 159 -9.37 -15.35 -6.17
CA LYS A 159 -9.50 -14.30 -7.20
C LYS A 159 -8.65 -13.04 -6.90
N ARG A 160 -7.58 -13.19 -6.12
CA ARG A 160 -6.68 -12.10 -5.74
C ARG A 160 -5.77 -11.64 -6.89
N LYS A 161 -5.94 -12.22 -8.09
CA LYS A 161 -5.25 -11.78 -9.33
C LYS A 161 -5.33 -10.27 -9.57
N ALA A 162 -6.31 -9.57 -8.99
CA ALA A 162 -6.37 -8.11 -9.03
C ALA A 162 -5.25 -7.42 -8.20
N SER A 163 -4.72 -8.07 -7.17
CA SER A 163 -3.53 -7.61 -6.43
C SER A 163 -2.24 -7.82 -7.23
N ILE A 164 -2.26 -8.78 -8.13
CA ILE A 164 -1.22 -9.09 -9.13
C ILE A 164 -1.16 -8.01 -10.24
N THR A 165 -1.93 -6.93 -10.17
CA THR A 165 -1.75 -5.83 -11.13
C THR A 165 -0.30 -5.33 -11.15
N LEU A 166 0.44 -5.52 -10.05
CA LEU A 166 1.88 -5.26 -9.99
C LEU A 166 2.71 -6.32 -10.72
N LEU A 167 2.31 -7.60 -10.69
CA LEU A 167 2.95 -8.69 -11.43
C LEU A 167 2.48 -8.74 -12.90
N ARG A 168 1.25 -8.31 -13.22
CA ARG A 168 0.79 -8.13 -14.61
C ARG A 168 1.72 -7.23 -15.43
N TRP A 169 2.43 -6.33 -14.80
CA TRP A 169 3.41 -5.49 -15.50
C TRP A 169 4.65 -6.24 -15.94
N ARG A 170 4.91 -7.42 -15.39
CA ARG A 170 5.99 -8.32 -15.85
C ARG A 170 5.56 -9.22 -17.01
N GLU A 171 4.25 -9.56 -17.11
CA GLU A 171 3.75 -10.53 -18.12
C GLU A 171 3.09 -9.87 -19.33
N ASP A 172 2.40 -8.74 -19.18
CA ASP A 172 1.57 -8.13 -20.23
C ASP A 172 2.26 -6.97 -20.99
N GLY A 173 3.56 -6.73 -20.78
CA GLY A 173 4.27 -5.60 -21.40
C GLY A 173 3.82 -4.23 -20.90
N ALA A 174 2.98 -4.17 -19.85
CA ALA A 174 2.65 -2.92 -19.19
C ALA A 174 3.87 -2.39 -18.46
N LYS A 175 4.01 -1.05 -18.44
CA LYS A 175 5.16 -0.38 -17.82
C LYS A 175 5.17 -0.62 -16.31
N SER A 176 6.32 -1.03 -15.78
CA SER A 176 6.57 -1.14 -14.35
C SER A 176 6.42 0.23 -13.67
N TRP A 177 6.21 0.25 -12.35
CA TRP A 177 6.21 1.50 -11.59
C TRP A 177 7.49 2.30 -11.74
N GLN A 178 8.62 1.62 -11.88
CA GLN A 178 9.90 2.24 -12.19
C GLN A 178 9.85 3.02 -13.50
N GLU A 179 9.30 2.42 -14.55
CA GLU A 179 9.16 3.07 -15.87
C GLU A 179 8.15 4.21 -15.82
N ARG A 180 6.99 4.00 -15.18
CA ARG A 180 5.97 5.04 -15.02
C ARG A 180 6.50 6.26 -14.27
N LEU A 181 7.14 6.06 -13.10
CA LEU A 181 7.76 7.15 -12.36
C LEU A 181 8.83 7.86 -13.16
N THR A 182 9.64 7.11 -13.94
CA THR A 182 10.70 7.69 -14.78
C THR A 182 10.12 8.53 -15.91
N GLU A 183 9.05 8.09 -16.54
CA GLU A 183 8.45 8.77 -17.70
C GLU A 183 7.62 9.98 -17.28
N THR A 184 6.64 9.79 -16.38
CA THR A 184 5.74 10.85 -15.92
C THR A 184 6.46 11.85 -15.03
N GLY A 185 7.44 11.40 -14.22
CA GLY A 185 8.27 12.26 -13.35
C GLY A 185 9.45 12.93 -14.05
N ARG A 186 9.55 12.84 -15.39
CA ARG A 186 10.67 13.43 -16.14
C ARG A 186 10.81 14.93 -15.89
N GLY A 187 12.02 15.34 -15.48
CA GLY A 187 12.34 16.73 -15.12
C GLY A 187 12.00 17.10 -13.67
N LEU A 188 11.23 16.28 -12.96
CA LEU A 188 10.94 16.47 -11.53
C LEU A 188 11.78 15.52 -10.67
N PHE A 189 12.01 14.31 -11.16
CA PHE A 189 12.69 13.24 -10.44
C PHE A 189 13.79 12.61 -11.29
N ALA A 190 14.84 12.13 -10.63
CA ALA A 190 15.83 11.26 -11.23
C ALA A 190 15.20 9.92 -11.65
N ARG A 191 15.95 9.11 -12.42
CA ARG A 191 15.49 7.78 -12.83
C ARG A 191 15.11 6.95 -11.62
N ALA A 192 13.89 6.41 -11.64
CA ALA A 192 13.39 5.58 -10.56
C ALA A 192 14.14 4.25 -10.43
N GLN A 193 14.24 3.76 -9.21
CA GLN A 193 14.76 2.45 -8.83
C GLN A 193 13.62 1.61 -8.26
N ALA A 194 13.67 0.29 -8.45
CA ALA A 194 12.72 -0.64 -7.82
C ALA A 194 13.45 -1.89 -7.33
N THR A 195 12.92 -2.49 -6.26
CA THR A 195 13.42 -3.75 -5.69
C THR A 195 12.32 -4.46 -4.91
N GLU A 196 12.56 -5.72 -4.57
CA GLU A 196 11.63 -6.60 -3.85
C GLU A 196 12.25 -7.01 -2.52
N PHE A 197 11.41 -7.15 -1.50
CA PHE A 197 11.81 -7.59 -0.16
C PHE A 197 10.88 -8.69 0.29
N ASP A 198 11.45 -9.83 0.69
CA ASP A 198 10.67 -10.92 1.27
C ASP A 198 10.00 -10.44 2.56
N HIS A 199 8.73 -10.80 2.71
CA HIS A 199 7.91 -10.38 3.82
C HIS A 199 6.94 -11.51 4.19
N GLY A 200 7.06 -12.03 5.41
CA GLY A 200 6.19 -13.07 5.94
C GLY A 200 5.24 -12.51 6.98
N GLN A 201 3.98 -12.93 6.95
CA GLN A 201 3.01 -12.51 7.95
C GLN A 201 2.44 -13.68 8.72
N ALA A 202 2.50 -13.62 10.06
CA ALA A 202 1.79 -14.56 10.92
C ALA A 202 0.28 -14.41 10.70
N ARG A 203 -0.39 -15.51 10.38
CA ARG A 203 -1.82 -15.59 10.07
C ARG A 203 -2.44 -16.84 10.68
N THR A 204 -3.73 -16.74 10.99
CA THR A 204 -4.62 -17.90 11.10
C THR A 204 -5.52 -17.92 9.88
N ALA A 205 -6.21 -19.06 9.63
CA ALA A 205 -7.19 -19.13 8.55
C ALA A 205 -8.26 -18.03 8.69
N ASP A 206 -8.78 -17.80 9.89
CA ASP A 206 -9.79 -16.78 10.14
C ASP A 206 -9.25 -15.36 9.90
N SER A 207 -8.04 -15.05 10.36
CA SER A 207 -7.43 -13.72 10.13
C SER A 207 -7.15 -13.46 8.64
N LEU A 208 -6.80 -14.49 7.88
CA LEU A 208 -6.60 -14.38 6.44
C LEU A 208 -7.94 -14.20 5.69
N LEU A 209 -8.99 -14.94 6.08
CA LEU A 209 -10.34 -14.76 5.55
C LEU A 209 -10.88 -13.35 5.83
N ALA A 210 -10.68 -12.83 7.04
CA ALA A 210 -11.03 -11.46 7.40
C ALA A 210 -10.27 -10.44 6.53
N THR A 211 -8.97 -10.65 6.27
CA THR A 211 -8.19 -9.82 5.34
C THR A 211 -8.79 -9.82 3.93
N ILE A 212 -9.10 -11.00 3.39
CA ILE A 212 -9.70 -11.16 2.05
C ILE A 212 -11.01 -10.40 1.95
N ALA A 213 -11.87 -10.50 2.96
CA ALA A 213 -13.16 -9.82 2.98
C ALA A 213 -13.05 -8.28 2.92
N THR A 214 -11.89 -7.70 3.25
CA THR A 214 -11.62 -6.25 3.13
C THR A 214 -11.13 -5.82 1.75
N HIS A 215 -10.92 -6.74 0.81
CA HIS A 215 -10.49 -6.38 -0.54
C HIS A 215 -11.65 -5.80 -1.36
N SER A 216 -11.36 -4.80 -2.19
CA SER A 216 -12.39 -4.07 -2.95
C SER A 216 -13.24 -4.97 -3.84
N ASN A 217 -12.66 -6.01 -4.45
CA ASN A 217 -13.41 -7.00 -5.23
C ASN A 217 -14.39 -7.83 -4.39
N PHE A 218 -14.07 -8.09 -3.10
CA PHE A 218 -14.97 -8.78 -2.18
C PHE A 218 -16.07 -7.86 -1.64
N LEU A 219 -15.77 -6.57 -1.44
CA LEU A 219 -16.74 -5.60 -0.94
C LEU A 219 -17.88 -5.33 -1.94
N VAL A 220 -17.61 -5.47 -3.25
CA VAL A 220 -18.60 -5.27 -4.32
C VAL A 220 -19.26 -6.57 -4.80
N MET A 221 -18.86 -7.73 -4.24
CA MET A 221 -19.38 -9.04 -4.62
C MET A 221 -20.74 -9.32 -3.96
N GLU A 222 -21.62 -10.04 -4.65
CA GLU A 222 -22.88 -10.52 -4.09
C GLU A 222 -22.63 -11.40 -2.84
N GLU A 223 -23.49 -11.28 -1.83
CA GLU A 223 -23.29 -11.91 -0.52
C GLU A 223 -23.17 -13.45 -0.60
N THR A 224 -24.00 -14.09 -1.44
CA THR A 224 -23.96 -15.54 -1.64
C THR A 224 -22.70 -16.01 -2.34
N GLU A 225 -22.22 -15.28 -3.35
CA GLU A 225 -20.95 -15.57 -4.03
C GLU A 225 -19.77 -15.37 -3.07
N ARG A 226 -19.77 -14.28 -2.32
CA ARG A 226 -18.76 -13.97 -1.30
C ARG A 226 -18.67 -15.06 -0.25
N ALA A 227 -19.81 -15.49 0.33
CA ALA A 227 -19.87 -16.55 1.34
C ALA A 227 -19.33 -17.87 0.79
N THR A 228 -19.72 -18.23 -0.44
CA THR A 228 -19.25 -19.44 -1.11
C THR A 228 -17.72 -19.43 -1.29
N LEU A 229 -17.17 -18.34 -1.78
CA LEU A 229 -15.75 -18.20 -2.04
C LEU A 229 -14.93 -18.23 -0.73
N LEU A 230 -15.40 -17.55 0.33
CA LEU A 230 -14.77 -17.59 1.64
C LEU A 230 -14.81 -19.00 2.25
N GLY A 231 -15.90 -19.74 2.03
CA GLY A 231 -16.00 -21.17 2.40
C GLY A 231 -14.94 -22.03 1.69
N GLN A 232 -14.82 -21.89 0.38
CA GLN A 232 -13.81 -22.61 -0.42
C GLN A 232 -12.38 -22.29 0.04
N VAL A 233 -12.07 -21.02 0.32
CA VAL A 233 -10.77 -20.61 0.85
C VAL A 233 -10.52 -21.24 2.23
N ARG A 234 -11.52 -21.27 3.11
CA ARG A 234 -11.42 -21.90 4.42
C ARG A 234 -11.07 -23.39 4.29
N ASP A 235 -11.83 -24.12 3.47
CA ASP A 235 -11.61 -25.55 3.24
C ASP A 235 -10.22 -25.82 2.67
N PHE A 236 -9.77 -25.00 1.74
CA PHE A 236 -8.43 -25.04 1.17
C PHE A 236 -7.34 -24.90 2.24
N LEU A 237 -7.46 -23.90 3.12
CA LEU A 237 -6.48 -23.67 4.19
C LEU A 237 -6.47 -24.80 5.22
N HIS A 238 -7.62 -25.35 5.56
CA HIS A 238 -7.70 -26.49 6.51
C HIS A 238 -7.17 -27.81 5.94
N ALA A 239 -7.23 -27.99 4.63
CA ALA A 239 -6.78 -29.22 3.98
C ALA A 239 -5.25 -29.30 3.77
N ARG A 240 -4.49 -28.23 4.06
CA ARG A 240 -3.05 -28.14 3.75
C ARG A 240 -2.17 -28.24 4.99
N PRO A 241 -1.09 -29.01 4.91
CA PRO A 241 -0.13 -29.11 6.03
C PRO A 241 0.44 -27.77 6.47
N GLU A 242 0.69 -26.84 5.52
CA GLU A 242 1.30 -25.54 5.77
C GLU A 242 0.40 -24.59 6.59
N THR A 243 -0.92 -24.81 6.56
CA THR A 243 -1.90 -23.87 7.12
C THR A 243 -2.90 -24.49 8.09
N SER A 244 -2.95 -25.84 8.19
CA SER A 244 -3.94 -26.57 9.00
C SER A 244 -3.66 -26.55 10.50
N SER A 245 -2.43 -26.22 10.94
CA SER A 245 -2.01 -26.29 12.35
C SER A 245 -2.42 -25.08 13.20
N GLY A 246 -3.22 -24.16 12.66
CA GLY A 246 -3.69 -22.96 13.34
C GLY A 246 -2.95 -21.70 12.87
N GLU A 247 -1.84 -21.31 13.50
CA GLU A 247 -1.03 -20.18 13.07
C GLU A 247 0.00 -20.60 12.01
N PHE A 248 0.13 -19.83 10.95
CA PHE A 248 1.08 -20.03 9.86
C PHE A 248 1.66 -18.72 9.37
N VAL A 249 2.76 -18.78 8.64
CA VAL A 249 3.33 -17.62 7.96
C VAL A 249 2.83 -17.60 6.51
N LEU A 250 2.11 -16.54 6.13
CA LEU A 250 1.80 -16.25 4.73
C LEU A 250 3.01 -15.59 4.06
N PRO A 251 3.66 -16.26 3.10
CA PRO A 251 4.75 -15.66 2.34
C PRO A 251 4.23 -14.51 1.47
N MET A 252 4.87 -13.36 1.60
CA MET A 252 4.56 -12.14 0.85
C MET A 252 5.85 -11.47 0.38
N ILE A 253 5.71 -10.53 -0.53
CA ILE A 253 6.78 -9.66 -1.01
C ILE A 253 6.32 -8.22 -0.83
N THR A 254 7.16 -7.36 -0.26
CA THR A 254 7.01 -5.92 -0.39
C THR A 254 7.81 -5.44 -1.60
N VAL A 255 7.12 -5.03 -2.65
CA VAL A 255 7.73 -4.34 -3.79
C VAL A 255 7.87 -2.87 -3.45
N ALA A 256 9.04 -2.30 -3.64
CA ALA A 256 9.31 -0.88 -3.42
C ALA A 256 9.86 -0.24 -4.69
N ALA A 257 9.35 0.96 -5.01
CA ALA A 257 9.90 1.81 -6.07
C ALA A 257 10.15 3.20 -5.51
N ARG A 258 11.31 3.79 -5.81
CA ARG A 258 11.68 5.14 -5.35
C ARG A 258 12.27 5.99 -6.47
N ALA A 259 12.09 7.30 -6.34
CA ALA A 259 12.75 8.29 -7.17
C ALA A 259 13.17 9.51 -6.32
N VAL A 260 14.35 10.06 -6.59
CA VAL A 260 14.87 11.24 -5.88
C VAL A 260 14.47 12.49 -6.65
N ARG A 261 13.97 13.52 -5.94
CA ARG A 261 13.67 14.84 -6.51
C ARG A 261 14.96 15.49 -7.05
N SER A 262 14.90 15.93 -8.31
CA SER A 262 15.98 16.64 -8.99
C SER A 262 16.28 18.00 -8.37
#